data_ba0e75f617a82231402c04301a69ca9b
#
_entry.id   ba0e75f617a82231402c04301a69ca9b
#
_cell.length_a   1.000
_cell.length_b   1.000
_cell.length_c   1.000
_cell.angle_alpha   90.00
_cell.angle_beta   90.00
_cell.angle_gamma   90.00
#
_symmetry.space_group_name_H-M   'P 1'
#
loop_
_entity.id
_entity.type
_entity.pdbx_description
1 polymer ?
#
loop_
_entity_poly.entity_id
_entity_poly.type
_entity_poly.pdbx_seq_one_letter_code
_entity_poly.pdbx_strand_id
1 'polypeptide(L)'
;MTGVQTCALPILLDQNGKTVPVWMGSYGIGVSRVMACIAETHHDEKGLAWPAIIAPAQVHVVATGKDAAAFEAAEQLIAELEAKGIEVIFDDRKKVSPGVKFKDAELIGVPLIAVAGRDTVNNGTIEVRDRNGENAEAVPVADAAQVIADRVAALLK
;
A
#
# COMPACT_ATOMS: atom_id res chain seq x y z
N MET A 1 11.85 5.23 23.88
CA MET A 1 11.43 5.79 25.19
C MET A 1 10.05 5.26 25.51
N THR A 2 9.94 4.27 26.37
CA THR A 2 8.67 3.73 26.86
C THR A 2 8.22 4.64 28.01
N GLY A 3 7.36 5.62 27.70
CA GLY A 3 6.73 6.44 28.72
C GLY A 3 5.70 5.62 29.49
N VAL A 4 6.08 5.08 30.63
CA VAL A 4 5.11 4.56 31.60
C VAL A 4 4.36 5.77 32.15
N GLN A 5 3.15 6.01 31.69
CA GLN A 5 2.25 6.97 32.32
C GLN A 5 1.69 6.32 33.58
N THR A 6 2.18 6.74 34.74
CA THR A 6 1.57 6.40 36.03
C THR A 6 0.27 7.22 36.13
N CYS A 7 -0.85 6.63 35.81
CA CYS A 7 -2.17 7.21 36.06
C CYS A 7 -2.45 7.20 37.60
N ALA A 8 -3.33 8.10 38.03
CA ALA A 8 -3.74 8.23 39.42
C ALA A 8 -4.03 6.85 40.03
N LEU A 9 -3.42 6.58 41.20
CA LEU A 9 -3.55 5.32 41.89
C LEU A 9 -4.99 5.14 42.37
N PRO A 10 -5.76 4.15 41.89
CA PRO A 10 -7.04 3.85 42.49
C PRO A 10 -6.85 3.39 43.93
N ILE A 11 -7.75 3.84 44.80
CA ILE A 11 -7.74 3.51 46.20
C ILE A 11 -8.78 2.43 46.43
N LEU A 12 -8.37 1.30 46.98
CA LEU A 12 -9.22 0.19 47.35
C LEU A 12 -9.23 0.03 48.88
N LEU A 13 -10.30 -0.55 49.39
CA LEU A 13 -10.35 -1.01 50.80
C LEU A 13 -9.87 -2.46 50.83
N ASP A 14 -8.90 -2.75 51.67
CA ASP A 14 -8.47 -4.13 51.92
C ASP A 14 -9.52 -4.89 52.75
N GLN A 15 -9.31 -6.17 53.01
CA GLN A 15 -10.20 -7.02 53.78
C GLN A 15 -10.44 -6.56 55.23
N ASN A 16 -9.59 -5.63 55.75
CA ASN A 16 -9.70 -5.04 57.05
C ASN A 16 -10.34 -3.63 57.02
N GLY A 17 -10.82 -3.19 55.86
CA GLY A 17 -11.40 -1.88 55.64
C GLY A 17 -10.37 -0.73 55.59
N LYS A 18 -9.07 -1.05 55.41
CA LYS A 18 -8.00 -0.05 55.33
C LYS A 18 -7.82 0.38 53.88
N THR A 19 -7.71 1.66 53.63
CA THR A 19 -7.42 2.24 52.32
C THR A 19 -6.01 1.88 51.85
N VAL A 20 -5.91 1.23 50.72
CA VAL A 20 -4.65 0.80 50.09
C VAL A 20 -4.56 1.36 48.69
N PRO A 21 -3.46 2.02 48.29
CA PRO A 21 -3.24 2.41 46.91
C PRO A 21 -2.89 1.18 46.04
N VAL A 22 -3.53 1.10 44.88
CA VAL A 22 -3.26 0.03 43.89
C VAL A 22 -2.41 0.59 42.77
N TRP A 23 -1.28 -0.05 42.49
CA TRP A 23 -0.45 0.25 41.34
C TRP A 23 -1.03 -0.42 40.11
N MET A 24 -1.42 0.38 39.11
CA MET A 24 -1.96 -0.11 37.85
C MET A 24 -1.15 0.44 36.70
N GLY A 25 -0.71 -0.45 35.80
CA GLY A 25 -0.12 -0.10 34.54
C GLY A 25 -1.18 -0.19 33.42
N SER A 26 -1.19 0.78 32.52
CA SER A 26 -2.01 0.73 31.30
C SER A 26 -1.09 0.80 30.09
N TYR A 27 -1.29 -0.15 29.17
CA TYR A 27 -0.53 -0.23 27.94
C TYR A 27 -1.49 -0.11 26.75
N GLY A 28 -1.09 0.66 25.72
CA GLY A 28 -1.92 0.85 24.54
C GLY A 28 -1.06 1.14 23.31
N ILE A 29 -1.56 0.75 22.15
CA ILE A 29 -0.96 1.03 20.85
C ILE A 29 -1.89 1.99 20.10
N GLY A 30 -1.40 3.18 19.76
CA GLY A 30 -2.11 4.13 18.90
C GLY A 30 -1.88 3.76 17.44
N VAL A 31 -2.87 3.16 16.79
CA VAL A 31 -2.74 2.68 15.39
C VAL A 31 -2.32 3.80 14.43
N SER A 32 -2.96 4.96 14.50
CA SER A 32 -2.60 6.12 13.67
C SER A 32 -1.19 6.65 13.96
N ARG A 33 -0.73 6.56 15.20
CA ARG A 33 0.65 6.92 15.55
C ARG A 33 1.67 5.93 15.00
N VAL A 34 1.36 4.64 15.02
CA VAL A 34 2.20 3.61 14.40
C VAL A 34 2.30 3.85 12.90
N MET A 35 1.18 4.14 12.22
CA MET A 35 1.18 4.49 10.81
C MET A 35 2.09 5.71 10.52
N ALA A 36 2.00 6.77 11.32
CA ALA A 36 2.86 7.94 11.18
C ALA A 36 4.35 7.59 11.37
N CYS A 37 4.69 6.75 12.35
CA CYS A 37 6.07 6.29 12.56
C CYS A 37 6.59 5.47 11.37
N ILE A 38 5.74 4.64 10.76
CA ILE A 38 6.12 3.86 9.58
C ILE A 38 6.34 4.78 8.38
N ALA A 39 5.45 5.75 8.14
CA ALA A 39 5.61 6.74 7.09
C ALA A 39 6.91 7.54 7.25
N GLU A 40 7.27 7.92 8.48
CA GLU A 40 8.51 8.65 8.80
C GLU A 40 9.77 7.82 8.56
N THR A 41 9.71 6.51 8.66
CA THR A 41 10.86 5.61 8.48
C THR A 41 10.94 4.99 7.09
N HIS A 42 9.84 5.02 6.33
CA HIS A 42 9.71 4.40 5.02
C HIS A 42 9.29 5.43 3.96
N HIS A 43 10.21 6.33 3.63
CA HIS A 43 10.05 7.33 2.58
C HIS A 43 11.39 7.61 1.89
N ASP A 44 11.31 8.21 0.71
CA ASP A 44 12.45 8.76 -0.03
C ASP A 44 12.11 10.17 -0.56
N GLU A 45 12.97 10.73 -1.41
CA GLU A 45 12.75 12.06 -2.02
C GLU A 45 11.50 12.14 -2.92
N LYS A 46 10.96 10.99 -3.37
CA LYS A 46 9.78 10.91 -4.24
C LYS A 46 8.47 10.76 -3.47
N GLY A 47 8.52 10.28 -2.23
CA GLY A 47 7.33 10.07 -1.40
C GLY A 47 7.42 8.85 -0.49
N LEU A 48 6.28 8.29 -0.13
CA LEU A 48 6.19 7.13 0.77
C LEU A 48 6.67 5.85 0.07
N ALA A 49 7.18 4.91 0.85
CA ALA A 49 7.63 3.59 0.40
C ALA A 49 7.12 2.51 1.36
N TRP A 50 5.83 2.22 1.28
CA TRP A 50 5.20 1.30 2.22
C TRP A 50 5.73 -0.13 2.10
N PRO A 51 6.07 -0.78 3.22
CA PRO A 51 6.22 -2.24 3.24
C PRO A 51 4.94 -2.92 2.77
N ALA A 52 5.05 -3.96 1.94
CA ALA A 52 3.89 -4.59 1.28
C ALA A 52 2.81 -5.08 2.25
N ILE A 53 3.21 -5.51 3.45
CA ILE A 53 2.30 -6.06 4.47
C ILE A 53 1.37 -5.01 5.09
N ILE A 54 1.71 -3.72 5.01
CA ILE A 54 0.95 -2.62 5.62
C ILE A 54 0.62 -1.52 4.61
N ALA A 55 0.97 -1.72 3.35
CA ALA A 55 0.60 -0.82 2.28
C ALA A 55 -0.93 -0.73 2.14
N PRO A 56 -1.48 0.44 1.77
CA PRO A 56 -2.93 0.60 1.57
C PRO A 56 -3.46 -0.26 0.42
N ALA A 57 -2.58 -0.70 -0.45
CA ALA A 57 -2.78 -1.71 -1.49
C ALA A 57 -1.40 -2.28 -1.87
N GLN A 58 -1.34 -3.44 -2.50
CA GLN A 58 -0.10 -4.02 -2.96
C GLN A 58 0.30 -3.51 -4.35
N VAL A 59 -0.68 -3.11 -5.17
CA VAL A 59 -0.48 -2.72 -6.57
C VAL A 59 -1.19 -1.42 -6.88
N HIS A 60 -0.52 -0.53 -7.62
CA HIS A 60 -1.11 0.66 -8.20
C HIS A 60 -1.22 0.48 -9.71
N VAL A 61 -2.43 0.30 -10.23
CA VAL A 61 -2.69 0.21 -11.67
C VAL A 61 -2.93 1.60 -12.24
N VAL A 62 -2.11 1.98 -13.22
CA VAL A 62 -2.16 3.29 -13.86
C VAL A 62 -2.56 3.12 -15.31
N ALA A 63 -3.78 3.53 -15.67
CA ALA A 63 -4.21 3.58 -17.06
C ALA A 63 -3.78 4.91 -17.70
N THR A 64 -3.10 4.85 -18.85
CA THR A 64 -2.58 6.04 -19.54
C THR A 64 -3.06 6.10 -21.00
N GLY A 65 -3.10 7.31 -21.56
CA GLY A 65 -3.53 7.52 -22.93
C GLY A 65 -5.00 7.91 -23.04
N LYS A 66 -5.54 7.82 -24.26
CA LYS A 66 -6.93 8.16 -24.60
C LYS A 66 -7.72 6.96 -25.08
N ASP A 67 -7.06 5.85 -25.35
CA ASP A 67 -7.64 4.66 -25.95
C ASP A 67 -8.43 3.88 -24.89
N ALA A 68 -9.68 3.56 -25.19
CA ALA A 68 -10.54 2.80 -24.29
C ALA A 68 -9.96 1.41 -24.00
N ALA A 69 -9.31 0.79 -24.98
CA ALA A 69 -8.72 -0.54 -24.85
C ALA A 69 -7.66 -0.64 -23.74
N ALA A 70 -6.89 0.44 -23.47
CA ALA A 70 -5.94 0.44 -22.36
C ALA A 70 -6.65 0.45 -21.00
N PHE A 71 -7.79 1.17 -20.91
CA PHE A 71 -8.59 1.20 -19.68
C PHE A 71 -9.32 -0.13 -19.45
N GLU A 72 -9.88 -0.72 -20.50
CA GLU A 72 -10.53 -2.03 -20.43
C GLU A 72 -9.54 -3.13 -20.01
N ALA A 73 -8.33 -3.13 -20.55
CA ALA A 73 -7.27 -4.04 -20.12
C ALA A 73 -6.86 -3.83 -18.65
N ALA A 74 -6.82 -2.58 -18.19
CA ALA A 74 -6.56 -2.26 -16.80
C ALA A 74 -7.68 -2.77 -15.87
N GLU A 75 -8.94 -2.56 -16.25
CA GLU A 75 -10.11 -3.03 -15.49
C GLU A 75 -10.14 -4.56 -15.40
N GLN A 76 -9.83 -5.25 -16.53
CA GLN A 76 -9.72 -6.70 -16.53
C GLN A 76 -8.61 -7.19 -15.61
N LEU A 77 -7.41 -6.59 -15.68
CA LEU A 77 -6.30 -6.91 -14.79
C LEU A 77 -6.69 -6.75 -13.32
N ILE A 78 -7.38 -5.65 -12.97
CA ILE A 78 -7.84 -5.40 -11.61
C ILE A 78 -8.77 -6.51 -11.13
N ALA A 79 -9.77 -6.88 -11.93
CA ALA A 79 -10.70 -7.94 -11.59
C ALA A 79 -9.99 -9.29 -11.32
N GLU A 80 -8.96 -9.60 -12.12
CA GLU A 80 -8.15 -10.81 -11.94
C GLU A 80 -7.28 -10.75 -10.67
N LEU A 81 -6.72 -9.57 -10.32
CA LEU A 81 -5.93 -9.37 -9.10
C LEU A 81 -6.81 -9.44 -7.85
N GLU A 82 -7.97 -8.80 -7.87
CA GLU A 82 -8.94 -8.84 -6.76
C GLU A 82 -9.46 -10.27 -6.52
N ALA A 83 -9.70 -11.04 -7.60
CA ALA A 83 -10.05 -12.47 -7.48
C ALA A 83 -8.96 -13.30 -6.82
N LYS A 84 -7.69 -12.85 -6.85
CA LYS A 84 -6.55 -13.46 -6.14
C LYS A 84 -6.35 -12.90 -4.73
N GLY A 85 -7.21 -11.96 -4.27
CA GLY A 85 -7.12 -11.34 -2.96
C GLY A 85 -6.06 -10.24 -2.86
N ILE A 86 -5.62 -9.67 -3.98
CA ILE A 86 -4.66 -8.56 -4.05
C ILE A 86 -5.43 -7.24 -4.07
N GLU A 87 -5.11 -6.35 -3.16
CA GLU A 87 -5.70 -5.01 -3.10
C GLU A 87 -5.03 -4.08 -4.11
N VAL A 88 -5.84 -3.32 -4.85
CA VAL A 88 -5.41 -2.49 -5.97
C VAL A 88 -5.90 -1.05 -5.81
N ILE A 89 -5.02 -0.09 -6.10
CA ILE A 89 -5.40 1.30 -6.36
C ILE A 89 -5.45 1.48 -7.88
N PHE A 90 -6.55 2.05 -8.39
CA PHE A 90 -6.71 2.31 -9.81
C PHE A 90 -6.71 3.82 -10.11
N ASP A 91 -5.81 4.26 -10.99
CA ASP A 91 -5.83 5.62 -11.53
C ASP A 91 -6.46 5.63 -12.93
N ASP A 92 -7.78 5.89 -12.97
CA ASP A 92 -8.61 5.95 -14.18
C ASP A 92 -8.76 7.36 -14.77
N ARG A 93 -8.06 8.37 -14.25
CA ARG A 93 -8.21 9.79 -14.63
C ARG A 93 -7.83 10.05 -16.09
N LYS A 94 -8.82 10.21 -16.98
CA LYS A 94 -8.63 10.35 -18.44
C LYS A 94 -7.99 11.66 -18.89
N LYS A 95 -8.06 12.74 -18.08
CA LYS A 95 -7.59 14.09 -18.46
C LYS A 95 -6.27 14.48 -17.79
N VAL A 96 -5.59 13.54 -17.14
CA VAL A 96 -4.33 13.78 -16.44
C VAL A 96 -3.17 13.21 -17.26
N SER A 97 -2.06 13.95 -17.32
CA SER A 97 -0.89 13.48 -18.05
C SER A 97 -0.25 12.26 -17.36
N PRO A 98 0.33 11.32 -18.12
CA PRO A 98 0.99 10.14 -17.53
C PRO A 98 2.05 10.50 -16.49
N GLY A 99 2.83 11.57 -16.72
CA GLY A 99 3.86 12.01 -15.79
C GLY A 99 3.32 12.43 -14.42
N VAL A 100 2.12 13.02 -14.36
CA VAL A 100 1.46 13.34 -13.09
C VAL A 100 0.99 12.07 -12.39
N LYS A 101 0.37 11.15 -13.12
CA LYS A 101 -0.07 9.86 -12.56
C LYS A 101 1.08 9.05 -11.96
N PHE A 102 2.23 9.02 -12.64
CA PHE A 102 3.42 8.34 -12.12
C PHE A 102 3.97 9.00 -10.87
N LYS A 103 4.01 10.34 -10.81
CA LYS A 103 4.41 11.06 -9.61
C LYS A 103 3.45 10.81 -8.44
N ASP A 104 2.15 10.79 -8.71
CA ASP A 104 1.15 10.49 -7.70
C ASP A 104 1.31 9.03 -7.16
N ALA A 105 1.57 8.07 -8.06
CA ALA A 105 1.82 6.69 -7.67
C ALA A 105 3.10 6.54 -6.82
N GLU A 106 4.18 7.23 -7.21
CA GLU A 106 5.43 7.26 -6.45
C GLU A 106 5.24 7.95 -5.09
N LEU A 107 4.42 9.03 -5.03
CA LEU A 107 4.12 9.75 -3.79
C LEU A 107 3.30 8.89 -2.81
N ILE A 108 2.27 8.20 -3.30
CA ILE A 108 1.45 7.29 -2.49
C ILE A 108 2.27 6.13 -1.94
N GLY A 109 3.21 5.61 -2.73
CA GLY A 109 4.21 4.67 -2.25
C GLY A 109 3.78 3.21 -2.18
N VAL A 110 2.83 2.79 -3.01
CA VAL A 110 2.44 1.39 -3.15
C VAL A 110 3.60 0.58 -3.77
N PRO A 111 3.89 -0.64 -3.29
CA PRO A 111 5.09 -1.40 -3.66
C PRO A 111 5.27 -1.66 -5.14
N LEU A 112 4.19 -2.02 -5.85
CA LEU A 112 4.21 -2.33 -7.29
C LEU A 112 3.35 -1.37 -8.09
N ILE A 113 3.83 -1.01 -9.28
CA ILE A 113 3.09 -0.19 -10.24
C ILE A 113 2.91 -1.00 -11.52
N ALA A 114 1.66 -1.12 -11.98
CA ALA A 114 1.31 -1.72 -13.26
C ALA A 114 0.78 -0.64 -14.21
N VAL A 115 1.34 -0.53 -15.40
CA VAL A 115 1.01 0.53 -16.36
C VAL A 115 0.33 -0.07 -17.57
N ALA A 116 -0.93 0.29 -17.78
CA ALA A 116 -1.67 0.01 -19.00
C ALA A 116 -1.70 1.27 -19.88
N GLY A 117 -1.15 1.20 -21.06
CA GLY A 117 -1.02 2.37 -21.93
C GLY A 117 -0.84 2.04 -23.40
N ARG A 118 -0.01 2.81 -24.10
CA ARG A 118 0.23 2.63 -25.52
C ARG A 118 0.74 1.23 -25.87
N ASP A 119 1.64 0.68 -25.05
CA ASP A 119 2.19 -0.65 -25.29
C ASP A 119 1.16 -1.76 -25.06
N THR A 120 0.19 -1.52 -24.18
CA THR A 120 -0.95 -2.44 -24.01
C THR A 120 -1.79 -2.51 -25.26
N VAL A 121 -2.04 -1.39 -25.93
CA VAL A 121 -2.82 -1.34 -27.18
C VAL A 121 -2.05 -1.90 -28.37
N ASN A 122 -0.75 -1.55 -28.49
CA ASN A 122 0.04 -1.91 -29.67
C ASN A 122 0.65 -3.31 -29.59
N ASN A 123 1.12 -3.70 -28.42
CA ASN A 123 1.92 -4.90 -28.20
C ASN A 123 1.22 -5.94 -27.31
N GLY A 124 0.07 -5.61 -26.72
CA GLY A 124 -0.64 -6.48 -25.79
C GLY A 124 0.13 -6.72 -24.49
N THR A 125 0.94 -5.74 -24.03
CA THR A 125 1.77 -5.87 -22.82
C THR A 125 1.44 -4.81 -21.77
N ILE A 126 1.57 -5.17 -20.51
CA ILE A 126 1.49 -4.28 -19.36
C ILE A 126 2.89 -4.17 -18.78
N GLU A 127 3.35 -2.96 -18.50
CA GLU A 127 4.60 -2.74 -17.78
C GLU A 127 4.35 -2.94 -16.28
N VAL A 128 5.09 -3.84 -15.66
CA VAL A 128 5.09 -4.07 -14.20
C VAL A 128 6.44 -3.69 -13.65
N ARG A 129 6.47 -2.80 -12.67
CA ARG A 129 7.70 -2.30 -12.05
C ARG A 129 7.54 -2.07 -10.57
N ASP A 130 8.66 -1.99 -9.86
CA ASP A 130 8.67 -1.55 -8.48
C ASP A 130 8.38 -0.04 -8.39
N ARG A 131 7.96 0.42 -7.22
CA ARG A 131 7.66 1.84 -6.98
C ARG A 131 8.80 2.78 -7.36
N ASN A 132 10.06 2.39 -7.07
CA ASN A 132 11.26 3.18 -7.40
C ASN A 132 11.61 3.20 -8.91
N GLY A 133 10.89 2.44 -9.73
CA GLY A 133 11.10 2.29 -11.17
C GLY A 133 12.07 1.18 -11.54
N GLU A 134 12.59 0.44 -10.57
CA GLU A 134 13.43 -0.73 -10.79
C GLU A 134 12.60 -1.94 -11.21
N ASN A 135 13.28 -3.00 -11.70
CA ASN A 135 12.68 -4.26 -12.10
C ASN A 135 11.49 -4.10 -13.08
N ALA A 136 11.56 -3.09 -13.95
CA ALA A 136 10.55 -2.86 -14.96
C ALA A 136 10.57 -3.98 -16.01
N GLU A 137 9.41 -4.60 -16.23
CA GLU A 137 9.21 -5.71 -17.15
C GLU A 137 7.92 -5.52 -17.94
N ALA A 138 7.99 -5.74 -19.24
CA ALA A 138 6.81 -5.76 -20.11
C ALA A 138 6.25 -7.20 -20.17
N VAL A 139 5.10 -7.40 -19.55
CA VAL A 139 4.45 -8.70 -19.42
C VAL A 139 3.23 -8.76 -20.33
N PRO A 140 2.98 -9.87 -21.05
CA PRO A 140 1.72 -10.03 -21.80
C PRO A 140 0.50 -9.84 -20.89
N VAL A 141 -0.54 -9.19 -21.39
CA VAL A 141 -1.78 -8.92 -20.61
C VAL A 141 -2.32 -10.19 -19.97
N ALA A 142 -2.29 -11.32 -20.71
CA ALA A 142 -2.80 -12.61 -20.21
C ALA A 142 -2.03 -13.16 -19.01
N ASP A 143 -0.75 -12.83 -18.86
CA ASP A 143 0.12 -13.35 -17.79
C ASP A 143 0.33 -12.34 -16.66
N ALA A 144 -0.07 -11.08 -16.87
CA ALA A 144 0.22 -9.96 -15.98
C ALA A 144 -0.30 -10.19 -14.56
N ALA A 145 -1.52 -10.70 -14.41
CA ALA A 145 -2.11 -10.97 -13.09
C ALA A 145 -1.33 -12.06 -12.33
N GLN A 146 -0.79 -13.06 -13.01
CA GLN A 146 0.00 -14.11 -12.35
C GLN A 146 1.38 -13.58 -11.94
N VAL A 147 2.08 -12.87 -12.85
CA VAL A 147 3.39 -12.28 -12.56
C VAL A 147 3.31 -11.31 -11.38
N ILE A 148 2.29 -10.45 -11.35
CA ILE A 148 2.06 -9.52 -10.25
C ILE A 148 1.80 -10.29 -8.95
N ALA A 149 0.97 -11.32 -8.98
CA ALA A 149 0.68 -12.14 -7.79
C ALA A 149 1.94 -12.80 -7.23
N ASP A 150 2.80 -13.32 -8.09
CA ASP A 150 4.07 -13.94 -7.66
C ASP A 150 5.03 -12.89 -7.05
N ARG A 151 5.10 -11.67 -7.62
CA ARG A 151 5.88 -10.56 -7.05
C ARG A 151 5.31 -10.12 -5.69
N VAL A 152 4.00 -9.96 -5.56
CA VAL A 152 3.35 -9.64 -4.28
C VAL A 152 3.64 -10.70 -3.23
N ALA A 153 3.52 -11.98 -3.59
CA ALA A 153 3.82 -13.08 -2.69
C ALA A 153 5.30 -13.12 -2.24
N ALA A 154 6.21 -12.67 -3.09
CA ALA A 154 7.63 -12.53 -2.73
C ALA A 154 7.88 -11.37 -1.75
N LEU A 155 7.15 -10.25 -1.89
CA LEU A 155 7.25 -9.07 -1.02
C LEU A 155 6.60 -9.28 0.36
N LEU A 156 5.70 -10.25 0.50
CA LEU A 156 5.00 -10.56 1.75
C LEU A 156 5.74 -11.60 2.63
N LYS A 157 6.86 -12.15 2.16
CA LYS A 157 7.72 -13.10 2.90
C LYS A 157 8.73 -12.38 3.77
#